data_4035b3c5ddd5f4c0c357a09d7b537902
#
_entry.id   4035b3c5ddd5f4c0c357a09d7b537902
#
_cell.length_a   1.000
_cell.length_b   1.000
_cell.length_c   1.000
_cell.angle_alpha   90.00
_cell.angle_beta   90.00
_cell.angle_gamma   90.00
#
_symmetry.space_group_name_H-M   'P 1'
#
loop_
_entity.id
_entity.type
_entity.pdbx_description
1 polymer ?
#
loop_
_entity_poly.entity_id
_entity_poly.type
_entity_poly.pdbx_seq_one_letter_code
_entity_poly.pdbx_strand_id
1 'polypeptide(L)'
;MIARFSGVLLAHDKTGGIHLIVIFVVVMALIVSEKIHRTTAALCGAVALILFGILDFDTSVEHIDFNTLGVLVGMMLFVGVVKGSGIFEYLAIKSAKLVRGNPWLIMLVFSIITALLSALLDNVTTILLIGPVTYDINPIPFFITEILASNIGGTATLIGDPPNIMIGSAANLSFFDFIIYDAPCVLLIMAAVLAIFYFMYGRKLGVSDDKREAVMHLVEADAIHDRSLFHKSVIMIVVVAAAFVTHGFFHIEPSVIALAAAGIMLVISGADMEKTIREVEWTTIGFFAGLFVVVGGMAETGVIQMMAEGMMELTGGDLLLTLIILVWASAIISSILDNIPLVATLIPIITTMGASGVDVAPLWWAISLGACLGGCGTLIGASANVVMASISERHGYPLSFMEYTKVGFPIMIVCTAIACVYLIVRFVVLV
;
A
#
# COMPACT_ATOMS: atom_id res chain seq x y z
N MET A 1 22.41 -17.13 19.40
CA MET A 1 21.32 -17.07 18.42
C MET A 1 21.55 -18.00 17.21
N ILE A 2 22.56 -17.78 16.35
CA ILE A 2 22.84 -18.60 15.16
C ILE A 2 23.07 -20.09 15.47
N ALA A 3 23.81 -20.43 16.54
CA ALA A 3 24.06 -21.81 16.94
C ALA A 3 22.83 -22.55 17.51
N ARG A 4 21.86 -21.83 18.12
CA ARG A 4 20.56 -22.40 18.51
C ARG A 4 19.65 -22.56 17.29
N PHE A 5 19.69 -21.61 16.36
CA PHE A 5 18.96 -21.68 15.09
C PHE A 5 19.34 -22.96 14.31
N SER A 6 20.64 -23.26 14.23
CA SER A 6 21.11 -24.50 13.59
C SER A 6 20.79 -25.77 14.38
N GLY A 7 20.76 -25.70 15.73
CA GLY A 7 20.44 -26.84 16.58
C GLY A 7 18.95 -27.23 16.57
N VAL A 8 18.05 -26.28 16.51
CA VAL A 8 16.60 -26.51 16.45
C VAL A 8 16.19 -27.02 15.05
N LEU A 9 16.80 -26.49 13.98
CA LEU A 9 16.63 -27.00 12.62
C LEU A 9 17.05 -28.46 12.47
N LEU A 10 18.09 -28.89 13.21
CA LEU A 10 18.58 -30.28 13.20
C LEU A 10 17.79 -31.21 14.12
N ALA A 11 17.14 -30.70 15.15
CA ALA A 11 16.36 -31.47 16.12
C ALA A 11 14.91 -31.76 15.68
N HIS A 12 14.33 -30.90 14.81
CA HIS A 12 13.07 -31.15 14.12
C HIS A 12 13.38 -31.71 12.71
N ASP A 13 13.89 -32.92 12.68
CA ASP A 13 14.22 -33.65 11.44
C ASP A 13 12.94 -33.93 10.63
N LYS A 14 12.42 -32.91 10.02
CA LYS A 14 11.61 -32.96 8.81
C LYS A 14 12.41 -32.19 7.76
N THR A 15 13.04 -32.94 6.87
CA THR A 15 13.76 -32.45 5.68
C THR A 15 13.07 -31.30 4.94
N GLY A 16 11.80 -31.02 5.21
CA GLY A 16 11.01 -29.93 4.69
C GLY A 16 11.45 -28.53 5.14
N GLY A 17 11.85 -28.32 6.40
CA GLY A 17 12.10 -26.98 6.93
C GLY A 17 13.31 -26.24 6.30
N ILE A 18 14.41 -26.98 6.05
CA ILE A 18 15.59 -26.38 5.39
C ILE A 18 15.30 -26.05 3.92
N HIS A 19 14.66 -26.98 3.20
CA HIS A 19 14.27 -26.77 1.80
C HIS A 19 13.32 -25.58 1.65
N LEU A 20 12.37 -25.44 2.56
CA LEU A 20 11.47 -24.31 2.59
C LEU A 20 12.21 -22.98 2.81
N ILE A 21 13.09 -22.90 3.81
CA ILE A 21 13.87 -21.68 4.06
C ILE A 21 14.68 -21.29 2.83
N VAL A 22 15.29 -22.27 2.17
CA VAL A 22 16.04 -22.04 0.92
C VAL A 22 15.10 -21.51 -0.16
N ILE A 23 13.94 -22.15 -0.38
CA ILE A 23 12.95 -21.69 -1.37
C ILE A 23 12.48 -20.26 -1.03
N PHE A 24 12.11 -20.00 0.22
CA PHE A 24 11.68 -18.69 0.67
C PHE A 24 12.75 -17.62 0.42
N VAL A 25 13.99 -17.86 0.87
CA VAL A 25 15.10 -16.92 0.68
C VAL A 25 15.40 -16.70 -0.82
N VAL A 26 15.35 -17.75 -1.64
CA VAL A 26 15.53 -17.63 -3.09
C VAL A 26 14.39 -16.80 -3.70
N VAL A 27 13.14 -17.08 -3.35
CA VAL A 27 11.98 -16.30 -3.84
C VAL A 27 12.12 -14.85 -3.46
N MET A 28 12.43 -14.53 -2.19
CA MET A 28 12.64 -13.16 -1.74
C MET A 28 13.82 -12.48 -2.44
N ALA A 29 14.93 -13.19 -2.63
CA ALA A 29 16.09 -12.68 -3.35
C ALA A 29 15.76 -12.39 -4.83
N LEU A 30 14.97 -13.24 -5.48
CA LEU A 30 14.51 -13.02 -6.85
C LEU A 30 13.55 -11.81 -6.94
N ILE A 31 12.64 -11.66 -5.99
CA ILE A 31 11.73 -10.50 -5.91
C ILE A 31 12.55 -9.20 -5.75
N VAL A 32 13.49 -9.17 -4.79
CA VAL A 32 14.35 -7.99 -4.53
C VAL A 32 15.28 -7.67 -5.70
N SER A 33 15.75 -8.71 -6.42
CA SER A 33 16.69 -8.51 -7.54
C SER A 33 16.06 -7.85 -8.76
N GLU A 34 14.73 -7.89 -8.88
CA GLU A 34 13.93 -7.43 -10.04
C GLU A 34 14.35 -8.03 -11.39
N LYS A 35 15.29 -9.00 -11.40
CA LYS A 35 15.73 -9.66 -12.63
C LYS A 35 14.67 -10.58 -13.24
N ILE A 36 13.76 -11.05 -12.41
CA ILE A 36 12.61 -11.89 -12.80
C ILE A 36 11.36 -11.19 -12.25
N HIS A 37 10.30 -11.19 -13.03
CA HIS A 37 9.03 -10.62 -12.62
C HIS A 37 8.57 -11.22 -11.29
N ARG A 38 8.24 -10.38 -10.30
CA ARG A 38 7.88 -10.79 -8.92
C ARG A 38 6.80 -11.88 -8.87
N THR A 39 5.80 -11.80 -9.75
CA THR A 39 4.75 -12.82 -9.87
C THR A 39 5.32 -14.18 -10.27
N THR A 40 6.25 -14.20 -11.24
CA THR A 40 6.91 -15.43 -11.67
C THR A 40 7.70 -16.05 -10.51
N ALA A 41 8.45 -15.25 -9.77
CA ALA A 41 9.22 -15.72 -8.61
C ALA A 41 8.30 -16.34 -7.54
N ALA A 42 7.21 -15.66 -7.18
CA ALA A 42 6.25 -16.12 -6.17
C ALA A 42 5.52 -17.41 -6.61
N LEU A 43 5.02 -17.46 -7.85
CA LEU A 43 4.33 -18.64 -8.37
C LEU A 43 5.27 -19.84 -8.52
N CYS A 44 6.51 -19.63 -9.00
CA CYS A 44 7.52 -20.71 -9.06
C CYS A 44 7.86 -21.23 -7.66
N GLY A 45 7.95 -20.34 -6.65
CA GLY A 45 8.14 -20.73 -5.27
C GLY A 45 6.99 -21.57 -4.74
N ALA A 46 5.75 -21.15 -4.95
CA ALA A 46 4.56 -21.90 -4.57
C ALA A 46 4.51 -23.30 -5.21
N VAL A 47 4.77 -23.37 -6.53
CA VAL A 47 4.84 -24.66 -7.24
C VAL A 47 5.98 -25.53 -6.71
N ALA A 48 7.13 -24.94 -6.41
CA ALA A 48 8.27 -25.70 -5.84
C ALA A 48 7.90 -26.33 -4.49
N LEU A 49 7.18 -25.61 -3.61
CA LEU A 49 6.73 -26.17 -2.31
C LEU A 49 5.83 -27.40 -2.50
N ILE A 50 4.95 -27.39 -3.50
CA ILE A 50 4.08 -28.52 -3.81
C ILE A 50 4.90 -29.67 -4.41
N LEU A 51 5.79 -29.39 -5.36
CA LEU A 51 6.61 -30.41 -6.02
C LEU A 51 7.58 -31.11 -5.06
N PHE A 52 8.11 -30.39 -4.08
CA PHE A 52 8.96 -30.98 -3.04
C PHE A 52 8.17 -31.64 -1.90
N GLY A 53 6.83 -31.65 -1.97
CA GLY A 53 5.95 -32.28 -0.97
C GLY A 53 5.99 -31.59 0.39
N ILE A 54 6.33 -30.29 0.44
CA ILE A 54 6.32 -29.48 1.65
C ILE A 54 4.87 -29.07 1.98
N LEU A 55 4.11 -28.72 0.94
CA LEU A 55 2.66 -28.51 1.00
C LEU A 55 1.97 -29.42 -0.01
N ASP A 56 0.76 -29.87 0.31
CA ASP A 56 -0.15 -30.41 -0.69
C ASP A 56 -0.95 -29.27 -1.36
N PHE A 57 -1.69 -29.62 -2.41
CA PHE A 57 -2.45 -28.63 -3.17
C PHE A 57 -3.57 -28.01 -2.33
N ASP A 58 -4.30 -28.81 -1.57
CA ASP A 58 -5.46 -28.34 -0.80
C ASP A 58 -5.00 -27.39 0.30
N THR A 59 -3.99 -27.74 1.08
CA THR A 59 -3.36 -26.85 2.08
C THR A 59 -2.81 -25.57 1.44
N SER A 60 -2.21 -25.67 0.23
CA SER A 60 -1.73 -24.49 -0.48
C SER A 60 -2.86 -23.51 -0.81
N VAL A 61 -4.04 -24.01 -1.18
CA VAL A 61 -5.22 -23.17 -1.47
C VAL A 61 -5.80 -22.56 -0.20
N GLU A 62 -5.78 -23.27 0.93
CA GLU A 62 -6.26 -22.77 2.22
C GLU A 62 -5.47 -21.58 2.73
N HIS A 63 -4.19 -21.50 2.39
CA HIS A 63 -3.35 -20.34 2.75
C HIS A 63 -3.63 -19.08 1.93
N ILE A 64 -4.36 -19.19 0.80
CA ILE A 64 -4.69 -18.02 -0.04
C ILE A 64 -5.79 -17.20 0.62
N ASP A 65 -5.48 -15.95 0.97
CA ASP A 65 -6.49 -15.00 1.46
C ASP A 65 -7.35 -14.46 0.31
N PHE A 66 -8.46 -15.15 0.07
CA PHE A 66 -9.44 -14.77 -0.96
C PHE A 66 -10.17 -13.45 -0.63
N ASN A 67 -10.23 -13.04 0.64
CA ASN A 67 -10.81 -11.74 0.99
C ASN A 67 -9.90 -10.62 0.47
N THR A 68 -8.60 -10.68 0.74
CA THR A 68 -7.64 -9.71 0.18
C THR A 68 -7.68 -9.70 -1.35
N LEU A 69 -7.65 -10.87 -2.01
CA LEU A 69 -7.72 -10.91 -3.49
C LEU A 69 -9.04 -10.35 -4.03
N GLY A 70 -10.15 -10.63 -3.36
CA GLY A 70 -11.47 -10.13 -3.74
C GLY A 70 -11.58 -8.61 -3.63
N VAL A 71 -11.01 -8.01 -2.57
CA VAL A 71 -10.94 -6.54 -2.43
C VAL A 71 -10.13 -5.94 -3.58
N LEU A 72 -8.94 -6.48 -3.84
CA LEU A 72 -8.07 -5.97 -4.90
C LEU A 72 -8.73 -6.03 -6.28
N VAL A 73 -9.24 -7.20 -6.68
CA VAL A 73 -9.93 -7.36 -7.96
C VAL A 73 -11.15 -6.46 -8.05
N GLY A 74 -11.99 -6.42 -7.01
CA GLY A 74 -13.19 -5.59 -6.97
C GLY A 74 -12.88 -4.12 -7.10
N MET A 75 -11.90 -3.62 -6.34
CA MET A 75 -11.50 -2.20 -6.40
C MET A 75 -10.84 -1.85 -7.72
N MET A 76 -9.97 -2.69 -8.29
CA MET A 76 -9.36 -2.45 -9.61
C MET A 76 -10.42 -2.37 -10.71
N LEU A 77 -11.41 -3.26 -10.73
CA LEU A 77 -12.53 -3.21 -11.66
C LEU A 77 -13.39 -1.94 -11.48
N PHE A 78 -13.74 -1.64 -10.22
CA PHE A 78 -14.53 -0.46 -9.89
C PHE A 78 -13.84 0.83 -10.36
N VAL A 79 -12.57 0.98 -10.00
CA VAL A 79 -11.77 2.17 -10.33
C VAL A 79 -11.49 2.26 -11.82
N GLY A 80 -11.27 1.12 -12.51
CA GLY A 80 -11.13 1.07 -13.98
C GLY A 80 -12.32 1.69 -14.70
N VAL A 81 -13.55 1.39 -14.25
CA VAL A 81 -14.76 2.02 -14.80
C VAL A 81 -14.86 3.50 -14.41
N VAL A 82 -14.58 3.85 -13.14
CA VAL A 82 -14.64 5.22 -12.66
C VAL A 82 -13.68 6.13 -13.42
N LYS A 83 -12.46 5.67 -13.69
CA LYS A 83 -11.44 6.37 -14.47
C LYS A 83 -11.95 6.78 -15.87
N GLY A 84 -12.73 5.91 -16.52
CA GLY A 84 -13.33 6.20 -17.83
C GLY A 84 -14.29 7.39 -17.84
N SER A 85 -14.73 7.88 -16.67
CA SER A 85 -15.61 9.06 -16.56
C SER A 85 -14.88 10.40 -16.72
N GLY A 86 -13.56 10.45 -16.55
CA GLY A 86 -12.76 11.67 -16.51
C GLY A 86 -12.81 12.42 -15.18
N ILE A 87 -13.25 11.76 -14.09
CA ILE A 87 -13.38 12.39 -12.77
C ILE A 87 -12.05 12.88 -12.22
N PHE A 88 -10.97 12.14 -12.44
CA PHE A 88 -9.65 12.46 -11.92
C PHE A 88 -9.08 13.70 -12.63
N GLU A 89 -9.17 13.76 -13.95
CA GLU A 89 -8.76 14.92 -14.75
C GLU A 89 -9.60 16.16 -14.41
N TYR A 90 -10.90 15.99 -14.23
CA TYR A 90 -11.80 17.07 -13.78
C TYR A 90 -11.35 17.63 -12.43
N LEU A 91 -11.06 16.75 -11.44
CA LEU A 91 -10.60 17.16 -10.11
C LEU A 91 -9.27 17.90 -10.19
N ALA A 92 -8.33 17.43 -11.01
CA ALA A 92 -7.04 18.06 -11.21
C ALA A 92 -7.17 19.49 -11.76
N ILE A 93 -7.88 19.66 -12.87
CA ILE A 93 -8.08 20.98 -13.50
C ILE A 93 -8.83 21.93 -12.56
N LYS A 94 -9.92 21.47 -11.94
CA LYS A 94 -10.72 22.27 -11.03
C LYS A 94 -9.93 22.74 -9.81
N SER A 95 -9.10 21.84 -9.25
CA SER A 95 -8.24 22.14 -8.10
C SER A 95 -7.15 23.15 -8.45
N ALA A 96 -6.51 23.02 -9.61
CA ALA A 96 -5.52 23.98 -10.08
C ALA A 96 -6.10 25.37 -10.33
N LYS A 97 -7.32 25.44 -10.87
CA LYS A 97 -8.06 26.70 -11.06
C LYS A 97 -8.46 27.32 -9.73
N LEU A 98 -8.91 26.52 -8.74
CA LEU A 98 -9.30 27.00 -7.42
C LEU A 98 -8.15 27.75 -6.73
N VAL A 99 -6.91 27.33 -6.94
CA VAL A 99 -5.70 27.96 -6.39
C VAL A 99 -5.05 28.95 -7.37
N ARG A 100 -5.77 29.35 -8.43
CA ARG A 100 -5.36 30.37 -9.41
C ARG A 100 -4.00 30.09 -10.05
N GLY A 101 -3.70 28.82 -10.34
CA GLY A 101 -2.46 28.43 -10.97
C GLY A 101 -1.19 28.66 -10.11
N ASN A 102 -1.30 28.89 -8.80
CA ASN A 102 -0.15 29.03 -7.93
C ASN A 102 0.54 27.67 -7.74
N PRO A 103 1.82 27.49 -8.16
CA PRO A 103 2.46 26.19 -8.18
C PRO A 103 2.54 25.51 -6.81
N TRP A 104 2.88 26.27 -5.76
CA TRP A 104 2.91 25.72 -4.40
C TRP A 104 1.53 25.27 -3.94
N LEU A 105 0.50 26.07 -4.17
CA LEU A 105 -0.85 25.70 -3.78
C LEU A 105 -1.40 24.54 -4.63
N ILE A 106 -0.99 24.42 -5.90
CA ILE A 106 -1.29 23.24 -6.73
C ILE A 106 -0.67 22.01 -6.10
N MET A 107 0.63 22.03 -5.78
CA MET A 107 1.32 20.93 -5.10
C MET A 107 0.63 20.56 -3.79
N LEU A 108 0.29 21.54 -2.96
CA LEU A 108 -0.40 21.33 -1.69
C LEU A 108 -1.75 20.64 -1.87
N VAL A 109 -2.59 21.19 -2.77
CA VAL A 109 -3.96 20.68 -2.99
C VAL A 109 -3.90 19.29 -3.64
N PHE A 110 -3.00 19.09 -4.58
CA PHE A 110 -2.80 17.77 -5.21
C PHE A 110 -2.35 16.74 -4.18
N SER A 111 -1.35 17.03 -3.37
CA SER A 111 -0.92 16.12 -2.29
C SER A 111 -2.08 15.75 -1.35
N ILE A 112 -2.94 16.72 -0.99
CA ILE A 112 -4.11 16.44 -0.14
C ILE A 112 -5.14 15.58 -0.87
N ILE A 113 -5.47 15.90 -2.13
CA ILE A 113 -6.43 15.13 -2.92
C ILE A 113 -5.90 13.72 -3.16
N THR A 114 -4.63 13.58 -3.51
CA THR A 114 -3.96 12.29 -3.70
C THR A 114 -4.03 11.45 -2.43
N ALA A 115 -3.71 12.02 -1.27
CA ALA A 115 -3.81 11.32 0.00
C ALA A 115 -5.26 10.86 0.31
N LEU A 116 -6.25 11.72 0.07
CA LEU A 116 -7.67 11.39 0.29
C LEU A 116 -8.17 10.30 -0.68
N LEU A 117 -7.81 10.42 -1.95
CA LEU A 117 -8.19 9.41 -2.94
C LEU A 117 -7.48 8.08 -2.69
N SER A 118 -6.19 8.10 -2.35
CA SER A 118 -5.42 6.91 -2.00
C SER A 118 -5.97 6.20 -0.77
N ALA A 119 -6.52 6.94 0.20
CA ALA A 119 -7.20 6.34 1.33
C ALA A 119 -8.51 5.62 0.96
N LEU A 120 -9.12 5.90 -0.19
CA LEU A 120 -10.43 5.39 -0.59
C LEU A 120 -10.40 4.48 -1.82
N LEU A 121 -9.38 4.59 -2.67
CA LEU A 121 -9.33 3.88 -3.93
C LEU A 121 -8.14 2.92 -3.97
N ASP A 122 -7.00 3.35 -4.37
CA ASP A 122 -5.72 2.68 -4.24
C ASP A 122 -4.59 3.65 -4.61
N ASN A 123 -3.37 3.30 -4.21
CA ASN A 123 -2.20 4.16 -4.42
C ASN A 123 -1.88 4.39 -5.90
N VAL A 124 -2.07 3.37 -6.76
CA VAL A 124 -1.66 3.42 -8.16
C VAL A 124 -2.57 4.33 -8.98
N THR A 125 -3.87 4.21 -8.78
CA THR A 125 -4.87 4.96 -9.57
C THR A 125 -4.85 6.45 -9.28
N THR A 126 -4.55 6.82 -8.05
CA THR A 126 -4.59 8.21 -7.59
C THR A 126 -3.52 9.09 -8.24
N ILE A 127 -2.43 8.49 -8.64
CA ILE A 127 -1.25 9.15 -9.23
C ILE A 127 -1.50 9.76 -10.63
N LEU A 128 -2.58 9.39 -11.30
CA LEU A 128 -2.92 9.87 -12.64
C LEU A 128 -3.38 11.35 -12.71
N LEU A 129 -3.49 12.02 -11.56
CA LEU A 129 -3.98 13.40 -11.45
C LEU A 129 -3.08 14.46 -12.12
N ILE A 130 -1.79 14.20 -12.31
CA ILE A 130 -0.81 15.27 -12.62
C ILE A 130 -0.72 15.62 -14.11
N GLY A 131 -1.08 14.71 -15.01
CA GLY A 131 -0.79 14.85 -16.44
C GLY A 131 -1.20 16.19 -17.08
N PRO A 132 -2.40 16.72 -16.84
CA PRO A 132 -2.91 17.89 -17.56
C PRO A 132 -2.35 19.26 -17.10
N VAL A 133 -1.74 19.36 -15.91
CA VAL A 133 -1.54 20.66 -15.24
C VAL A 133 -0.09 21.13 -15.16
N THR A 134 0.89 20.30 -15.49
CA THR A 134 2.32 20.60 -15.34
C THR A 134 2.99 21.17 -16.58
N TYR A 135 2.31 22.01 -17.36
CA TYR A 135 2.91 22.67 -18.52
C TYR A 135 4.08 23.55 -18.11
N ASP A 136 5.29 23.23 -18.63
CA ASP A 136 6.52 24.03 -18.55
C ASP A 136 7.13 24.27 -17.14
N ILE A 137 6.73 23.54 -16.12
CA ILE A 137 7.42 23.49 -14.82
C ILE A 137 8.13 22.14 -14.73
N ASN A 138 9.30 22.08 -14.08
CA ASN A 138 9.89 20.78 -13.77
C ASN A 138 8.89 19.93 -12.93
N PRO A 139 8.32 18.84 -13.47
CA PRO A 139 7.27 18.09 -12.79
C PRO A 139 7.83 17.14 -11.72
N ILE A 140 9.14 16.90 -11.67
CA ILE A 140 9.75 15.95 -10.73
C ILE A 140 9.40 16.22 -9.27
N PRO A 141 9.44 17.47 -8.76
CA PRO A 141 8.98 17.74 -7.39
C PRO A 141 7.51 17.34 -7.16
N PHE A 142 6.65 17.54 -8.14
CA PHE A 142 5.24 17.15 -8.05
C PHE A 142 5.10 15.62 -8.02
N PHE A 143 5.80 14.90 -8.91
CA PHE A 143 5.79 13.43 -8.89
C PHE A 143 6.26 12.87 -7.56
N ILE A 144 7.34 13.39 -6.99
CA ILE A 144 7.84 12.96 -5.67
C ILE A 144 6.81 13.23 -4.58
N THR A 145 6.21 14.42 -4.55
CA THR A 145 5.22 14.76 -3.52
C THR A 145 3.94 13.95 -3.64
N GLU A 146 3.51 13.61 -4.86
CA GLU A 146 2.36 12.75 -5.10
C GLU A 146 2.61 11.30 -4.65
N ILE A 147 3.78 10.73 -4.99
CA ILE A 147 4.16 9.40 -4.50
C ILE A 147 4.11 9.36 -2.97
N LEU A 148 4.71 10.33 -2.31
CA LEU A 148 4.74 10.39 -0.85
C LEU A 148 3.34 10.58 -0.27
N ALA A 149 2.54 11.49 -0.85
CA ALA A 149 1.17 11.73 -0.43
C ALA A 149 0.27 10.50 -0.63
N SER A 150 0.47 9.75 -1.72
CA SER A 150 -0.26 8.51 -1.99
C SER A 150 0.03 7.43 -0.94
N ASN A 151 1.30 7.14 -0.67
CA ASN A 151 1.68 6.14 0.33
C ASN A 151 1.22 6.54 1.74
N ILE A 152 1.42 7.82 2.13
CA ILE A 152 0.98 8.31 3.44
C ILE A 152 -0.55 8.25 3.55
N GLY A 153 -1.27 8.69 2.52
CA GLY A 153 -2.74 8.66 2.50
C GLY A 153 -3.30 7.25 2.53
N GLY A 154 -2.73 6.35 1.73
CA GLY A 154 -3.12 4.93 1.70
C GLY A 154 -2.99 4.23 3.04
N THR A 155 -2.03 4.65 3.87
CA THR A 155 -1.85 4.10 5.23
C THR A 155 -3.06 4.37 6.14
N ALA A 156 -3.89 5.39 5.84
CA ALA A 156 -4.96 5.83 6.73
C ALA A 156 -6.14 4.86 6.85
N THR A 157 -6.32 3.95 5.91
CA THR A 157 -7.53 3.11 5.84
C THR A 157 -7.21 1.66 5.46
N LEU A 158 -8.20 0.79 5.70
CA LEU A 158 -8.14 -0.62 5.35
C LEU A 158 -7.83 -0.88 3.87
N ILE A 159 -8.44 -0.10 2.97
CA ILE A 159 -8.41 -0.33 1.51
C ILE A 159 -7.38 0.53 0.79
N GLY A 160 -6.77 1.50 1.47
CA GLY A 160 -5.87 2.46 0.86
C GLY A 160 -4.51 1.87 0.45
N ASP A 161 -4.07 0.80 1.11
CA ASP A 161 -2.82 0.11 0.77
C ASP A 161 -3.00 -1.41 0.94
N PRO A 162 -2.54 -2.26 0.00
CA PRO A 162 -2.67 -3.72 0.09
C PRO A 162 -2.21 -4.35 1.41
N PRO A 163 -1.11 -3.96 2.05
CA PRO A 163 -0.75 -4.43 3.39
C PRO A 163 -1.86 -4.28 4.42
N ASN A 164 -2.60 -3.17 4.39
CA ASN A 164 -3.68 -2.91 5.34
C ASN A 164 -4.86 -3.87 5.11
N ILE A 165 -5.16 -4.21 3.86
CA ILE A 165 -6.19 -5.20 3.53
C ILE A 165 -5.81 -6.56 4.14
N MET A 166 -4.55 -6.96 4.00
CA MET A 166 -4.03 -8.22 4.56
C MET A 166 -4.08 -8.22 6.09
N ILE A 167 -3.63 -7.14 6.74
CA ILE A 167 -3.68 -6.98 8.21
C ILE A 167 -5.13 -7.02 8.69
N GLY A 168 -6.02 -6.27 8.04
CA GLY A 168 -7.43 -6.24 8.37
C GLY A 168 -8.10 -7.59 8.26
N SER A 169 -7.81 -8.35 7.19
CA SER A 169 -8.30 -9.71 7.00
C SER A 169 -7.78 -10.65 8.09
N ALA A 170 -6.47 -10.65 8.35
CA ALA A 170 -5.84 -11.56 9.31
C ALA A 170 -6.21 -11.26 10.77
N ALA A 171 -6.34 -9.98 11.14
CA ALA A 171 -6.64 -9.54 12.50
C ALA A 171 -8.14 -9.27 12.73
N ASN A 172 -8.98 -9.49 11.71
CA ASN A 172 -10.42 -9.20 11.73
C ASN A 172 -10.71 -7.73 12.12
N LEU A 173 -9.91 -6.79 11.59
CA LEU A 173 -10.06 -5.36 11.81
C LEU A 173 -10.97 -4.75 10.76
N SER A 174 -11.86 -3.87 11.21
CA SER A 174 -12.78 -3.16 10.34
C SER A 174 -12.12 -1.92 9.70
N PHE A 175 -12.74 -1.39 8.66
CA PHE A 175 -12.34 -0.09 8.08
C PHE A 175 -12.35 1.03 9.13
N PHE A 176 -13.31 0.98 10.07
CA PHE A 176 -13.43 1.97 11.12
C PHE A 176 -12.30 1.90 12.14
N ASP A 177 -11.73 0.72 12.39
CA ASP A 177 -10.56 0.57 13.26
C ASP A 177 -9.35 1.32 12.68
N PHE A 178 -9.12 1.24 11.36
CA PHE A 178 -8.07 2.02 10.71
C PHE A 178 -8.30 3.53 10.84
N ILE A 179 -9.54 3.99 10.70
CA ILE A 179 -9.89 5.39 10.91
C ILE A 179 -9.61 5.86 12.35
N ILE A 180 -9.80 4.99 13.33
CA ILE A 180 -9.53 5.33 14.75
C ILE A 180 -8.04 5.27 15.07
N TYR A 181 -7.32 4.29 14.53
CA TYR A 181 -5.95 4.00 14.95
C TYR A 181 -4.89 4.58 14.02
N ASP A 182 -5.00 4.45 12.71
CA ASP A 182 -4.00 4.91 11.74
C ASP A 182 -4.26 6.32 11.21
N ALA A 183 -5.51 6.67 10.88
CA ALA A 183 -5.81 7.96 10.29
C ALA A 183 -5.37 9.18 11.13
N PRO A 184 -5.48 9.20 12.48
CA PRO A 184 -4.98 10.33 13.25
C PRO A 184 -3.45 10.49 13.16
N CYS A 185 -2.71 9.37 13.12
CA CYS A 185 -1.26 9.38 12.90
C CYS A 185 -0.93 9.92 11.50
N VAL A 186 -1.64 9.44 10.48
CA VAL A 186 -1.47 9.88 9.09
C VAL A 186 -1.72 11.37 8.93
N LEU A 187 -2.73 11.93 9.61
CA LEU A 187 -3.00 13.38 9.60
C LEU A 187 -1.82 14.17 10.17
N LEU A 188 -1.22 13.72 11.28
CA LEU A 188 -0.04 14.35 11.87
C LEU A 188 1.17 14.27 10.92
N ILE A 189 1.39 13.10 10.32
CA ILE A 189 2.46 12.87 9.36
C ILE A 189 2.26 13.75 8.12
N MET A 190 1.06 13.79 7.56
CA MET A 190 0.74 14.61 6.38
C MET A 190 1.00 16.09 6.66
N ALA A 191 0.58 16.61 7.81
CA ALA A 191 0.85 18.00 8.20
C ALA A 191 2.36 18.29 8.28
N ALA A 192 3.15 17.37 8.87
CA ALA A 192 4.60 17.51 8.95
C ALA A 192 5.26 17.47 7.57
N VAL A 193 4.84 16.52 6.71
CA VAL A 193 5.40 16.36 5.36
C VAL A 193 5.04 17.53 4.47
N LEU A 194 3.82 18.05 4.53
CA LEU A 194 3.44 19.27 3.80
C LEU A 194 4.24 20.49 4.25
N ALA A 195 4.55 20.60 5.55
CA ALA A 195 5.45 21.65 6.03
C ALA A 195 6.86 21.47 5.46
N ILE A 196 7.40 20.25 5.43
CA ILE A 196 8.69 19.97 4.81
C ILE A 196 8.68 20.34 3.32
N PHE A 197 7.64 19.97 2.57
CA PHE A 197 7.51 20.34 1.15
C PHE A 197 7.49 21.85 0.95
N TYR A 198 6.86 22.60 1.86
CA TYR A 198 6.88 24.07 1.79
C TYR A 198 8.30 24.63 1.88
N PHE A 199 9.12 24.11 2.81
CA PHE A 199 10.51 24.55 2.95
C PHE A 199 11.41 24.09 1.80
N MET A 200 11.17 22.89 1.27
CA MET A 200 11.98 22.33 0.17
C MET A 200 11.65 22.97 -1.18
N TYR A 201 10.37 23.08 -1.50
CA TYR A 201 9.87 23.44 -2.82
C TYR A 201 9.08 24.76 -2.83
N GLY A 202 8.20 24.97 -1.86
CA GLY A 202 7.22 26.06 -1.87
C GLY A 202 7.85 27.44 -2.00
N ARG A 203 9.03 27.66 -1.41
CA ARG A 203 9.75 28.94 -1.51
C ARG A 203 10.48 29.15 -2.84
N LYS A 204 10.66 28.11 -3.62
CA LYS A 204 11.45 28.12 -4.86
C LYS A 204 10.59 28.02 -6.12
N LEU A 205 9.34 27.57 -5.98
CA LEU A 205 8.40 27.41 -7.08
C LEU A 205 7.85 28.79 -7.47
N GLY A 206 8.52 29.44 -8.44
CA GLY A 206 8.02 30.66 -9.09
C GLY A 206 7.57 30.35 -10.50
N VAL A 207 6.45 30.93 -10.93
CA VAL A 207 5.90 30.79 -12.29
C VAL A 207 5.49 32.16 -12.78
N SER A 208 5.74 32.46 -14.08
CA SER A 208 5.29 33.67 -14.73
C SER A 208 3.77 33.76 -14.75
N ASP A 209 3.25 34.98 -14.80
CA ASP A 209 1.80 35.21 -14.80
C ASP A 209 1.14 34.62 -16.06
N ASP A 210 1.82 34.60 -17.22
CA ASP A 210 1.33 33.97 -18.46
C ASP A 210 1.02 32.48 -18.27
N LYS A 211 1.87 31.75 -17.51
CA LYS A 211 1.66 30.32 -17.22
C LYS A 211 0.49 30.09 -16.25
N ARG A 212 0.30 30.98 -15.27
CA ARG A 212 -0.87 30.95 -14.40
C ARG A 212 -2.15 31.18 -15.19
N GLU A 213 -2.11 32.12 -16.13
CA GLU A 213 -3.25 32.41 -17.00
C GLU A 213 -3.58 31.22 -17.90
N ALA A 214 -2.59 30.52 -18.42
CA ALA A 214 -2.80 29.29 -19.19
C ALA A 214 -3.58 28.22 -18.41
N VAL A 215 -3.28 28.02 -17.13
CA VAL A 215 -4.05 27.11 -16.26
C VAL A 215 -5.50 27.58 -16.08
N MET A 216 -5.73 28.89 -16.00
CA MET A 216 -7.09 29.43 -15.84
C MET A 216 -7.95 29.28 -17.10
N HIS A 217 -7.33 29.13 -18.27
CA HIS A 217 -8.00 28.88 -19.54
C HIS A 217 -8.39 27.41 -19.77
N LEU A 218 -7.86 26.46 -18.97
CA LEU A 218 -8.30 25.07 -19.04
C LEU A 218 -9.78 24.98 -18.71
N VAL A 219 -10.51 24.17 -19.48
CA VAL A 219 -11.95 23.95 -19.26
C VAL A 219 -12.12 22.60 -18.59
N GLU A 220 -12.44 22.60 -17.31
CA GLU A 220 -12.63 21.38 -16.53
C GLU A 220 -13.75 20.47 -17.06
N ALA A 221 -14.73 21.05 -17.74
CA ALA A 221 -15.83 20.29 -18.34
C ALA A 221 -15.39 19.42 -19.53
N ASP A 222 -14.30 19.79 -20.21
CA ASP A 222 -13.75 19.03 -21.33
C ASP A 222 -13.08 17.73 -20.88
N ALA A 223 -12.70 17.65 -19.59
CA ALA A 223 -12.18 16.43 -18.99
C ALA A 223 -13.27 15.37 -18.73
N ILE A 224 -14.54 15.75 -18.76
CA ILE A 224 -15.66 14.83 -18.56
C ILE A 224 -15.97 14.10 -19.86
N HIS A 225 -15.52 12.86 -19.99
CA HIS A 225 -15.73 12.05 -21.19
C HIS A 225 -17.19 11.63 -21.38
N ASP A 226 -17.86 11.26 -20.28
CA ASP A 226 -19.29 10.92 -20.24
C ASP A 226 -19.93 11.49 -18.98
N ARG A 227 -20.85 12.43 -19.16
CA ARG A 227 -21.56 13.09 -18.04
C ARG A 227 -22.44 12.13 -17.24
N SER A 228 -23.03 11.13 -17.87
CA SER A 228 -23.84 10.12 -17.18
C SER A 228 -22.95 9.25 -16.29
N LEU A 229 -21.87 8.76 -16.85
CA LEU A 229 -20.88 7.96 -16.14
C LEU A 229 -20.24 8.77 -15.00
N PHE A 230 -19.92 10.04 -15.22
CA PHE A 230 -19.36 10.93 -14.19
C PHE A 230 -20.26 11.02 -12.96
N HIS A 231 -21.57 11.30 -13.13
CA HIS A 231 -22.50 11.37 -12.01
C HIS A 231 -22.65 10.04 -11.27
N LYS A 232 -22.74 8.95 -12.04
CA LYS A 232 -22.78 7.58 -11.47
C LYS A 232 -21.53 7.28 -10.68
N SER A 233 -20.34 7.65 -11.20
CA SER A 233 -19.06 7.48 -10.53
C SER A 233 -18.99 8.24 -9.20
N VAL A 234 -19.40 9.50 -9.19
CA VAL A 234 -19.43 10.31 -7.95
C VAL A 234 -20.35 9.67 -6.90
N ILE A 235 -21.55 9.27 -7.30
CA ILE A 235 -22.51 8.62 -6.39
C ILE A 235 -21.94 7.31 -5.87
N MET A 236 -21.39 6.48 -6.76
CA MET A 236 -20.86 5.16 -6.39
C MET A 236 -19.62 5.26 -5.49
N ILE A 237 -18.73 6.23 -5.69
CA ILE A 237 -17.60 6.47 -4.77
C ILE A 237 -18.13 6.74 -3.35
N VAL A 238 -19.14 7.59 -3.21
CA VAL A 238 -19.74 7.90 -1.90
C VAL A 238 -20.43 6.67 -1.29
N VAL A 239 -21.15 5.91 -2.09
CA VAL A 239 -21.83 4.67 -1.64
C VAL A 239 -20.81 3.62 -1.20
N VAL A 240 -19.76 3.41 -1.96
CA VAL A 240 -18.70 2.45 -1.65
C VAL A 240 -17.95 2.87 -0.38
N ALA A 241 -17.59 4.14 -0.25
CA ALA A 241 -16.96 4.66 0.97
C ALA A 241 -17.87 4.47 2.19
N ALA A 242 -19.17 4.75 2.09
CA ALA A 242 -20.13 4.52 3.17
C ALA A 242 -20.27 3.02 3.49
N ALA A 243 -20.29 2.14 2.48
CA ALA A 243 -20.35 0.71 2.67
C ALA A 243 -19.10 0.17 3.41
N PHE A 244 -17.91 0.64 3.04
CA PHE A 244 -16.69 0.28 3.77
C PHE A 244 -16.66 0.81 5.20
N VAL A 245 -17.13 2.03 5.45
CA VAL A 245 -17.22 2.55 6.83
C VAL A 245 -18.17 1.73 7.70
N THR A 246 -19.24 1.21 7.11
CA THR A 246 -20.30 0.52 7.85
C THR A 246 -20.21 -1.01 7.84
N HIS A 247 -19.26 -1.59 7.08
CA HIS A 247 -19.18 -3.05 6.87
C HIS A 247 -19.07 -3.85 8.17
N GLY A 248 -18.33 -3.33 9.15
CA GLY A 248 -18.15 -3.98 10.43
C GLY A 248 -19.46 -4.12 11.23
N PHE A 249 -20.40 -3.17 11.11
CA PHE A 249 -21.71 -3.23 11.75
C PHE A 249 -22.62 -4.30 11.14
N PHE A 250 -22.46 -4.58 9.85
CA PHE A 250 -23.27 -5.56 9.12
C PHE A 250 -22.58 -6.91 8.99
N HIS A 251 -21.36 -7.05 9.50
CA HIS A 251 -20.52 -8.26 9.35
C HIS A 251 -20.38 -8.71 7.89
N ILE A 252 -20.24 -7.74 6.97
CA ILE A 252 -20.02 -8.00 5.55
C ILE A 252 -18.52 -7.95 5.27
N GLU A 253 -18.00 -8.99 4.63
CA GLU A 253 -16.58 -9.02 4.23
C GLU A 253 -16.25 -7.87 3.25
N PRO A 254 -15.10 -7.20 3.40
CA PRO A 254 -14.66 -6.14 2.51
C PRO A 254 -14.65 -6.54 1.02
N SER A 255 -14.28 -7.78 0.72
CA SER A 255 -14.28 -8.34 -0.64
C SER A 255 -15.66 -8.32 -1.29
N VAL A 256 -16.70 -8.63 -0.52
CA VAL A 256 -18.08 -8.63 -1.01
C VAL A 256 -18.50 -7.22 -1.42
N ILE A 257 -18.14 -6.21 -0.62
CA ILE A 257 -18.43 -4.79 -0.95
C ILE A 257 -17.70 -4.39 -2.22
N ALA A 258 -16.41 -4.68 -2.33
CA ALA A 258 -15.61 -4.31 -3.49
C ALA A 258 -16.12 -4.97 -4.78
N LEU A 259 -16.41 -6.28 -4.74
CA LEU A 259 -16.94 -7.01 -5.89
C LEU A 259 -18.37 -6.57 -6.25
N ALA A 260 -19.22 -6.31 -5.25
CA ALA A 260 -20.56 -5.78 -5.49
C ALA A 260 -20.50 -4.38 -6.13
N ALA A 261 -19.63 -3.50 -5.63
CA ALA A 261 -19.41 -2.18 -6.20
C ALA A 261 -18.96 -2.24 -7.66
N ALA A 262 -18.02 -3.13 -7.96
CA ALA A 262 -17.56 -3.39 -9.32
C ALA A 262 -18.70 -3.90 -10.21
N GLY A 263 -19.43 -4.91 -9.75
CA GLY A 263 -20.57 -5.48 -10.51
C GLY A 263 -21.67 -4.48 -10.78
N ILE A 264 -22.08 -3.70 -9.77
CA ILE A 264 -23.06 -2.63 -9.92
C ILE A 264 -22.56 -1.59 -10.92
N MET A 265 -21.30 -1.15 -10.75
CA MET A 265 -20.73 -0.12 -11.61
C MET A 265 -20.64 -0.58 -13.08
N LEU A 266 -20.24 -1.82 -13.36
CA LEU A 266 -20.22 -2.40 -14.68
C LEU A 266 -21.62 -2.42 -15.32
N VAL A 267 -22.65 -2.81 -14.56
CA VAL A 267 -24.03 -2.86 -15.04
C VAL A 267 -24.58 -1.45 -15.35
N ILE A 268 -24.41 -0.51 -14.43
CA ILE A 268 -25.01 0.84 -14.61
C ILE A 268 -24.24 1.71 -15.59
N SER A 269 -22.93 1.46 -15.79
CA SER A 269 -22.11 2.22 -16.74
C SER A 269 -22.30 1.78 -18.16
N GLY A 270 -22.63 0.49 -18.39
CA GLY A 270 -22.58 -0.14 -19.72
C GLY A 270 -21.15 -0.27 -20.26
N ALA A 271 -20.14 -0.23 -19.36
CA ALA A 271 -18.74 -0.36 -19.76
C ALA A 271 -18.48 -1.74 -20.39
N ASP A 272 -17.55 -1.78 -21.33
CA ASP A 272 -17.10 -3.02 -21.94
C ASP A 272 -16.34 -3.87 -20.90
N MET A 273 -16.95 -5.00 -20.55
CA MET A 273 -16.43 -5.93 -19.55
C MET A 273 -15.02 -6.45 -19.93
N GLU A 274 -14.80 -6.78 -21.22
CA GLU A 274 -13.51 -7.30 -21.66
C GLU A 274 -12.40 -6.25 -21.52
N LYS A 275 -12.72 -5.00 -21.84
CA LYS A 275 -11.79 -3.88 -21.67
C LYS A 275 -11.48 -3.64 -20.20
N THR A 276 -12.50 -3.64 -19.35
CA THR A 276 -12.33 -3.39 -17.90
C THR A 276 -11.55 -4.51 -17.23
N ILE A 277 -11.78 -5.78 -17.58
CA ILE A 277 -11.01 -6.91 -17.06
C ILE A 277 -9.52 -6.80 -17.44
N ARG A 278 -9.19 -6.27 -18.60
CA ARG A 278 -7.79 -6.07 -19.02
C ARG A 278 -7.07 -4.97 -18.22
N GLU A 279 -7.80 -4.07 -17.58
CA GLU A 279 -7.23 -3.05 -16.70
C GLU A 279 -6.88 -3.61 -15.31
N VAL A 280 -7.39 -4.79 -14.93
CA VAL A 280 -7.01 -5.46 -13.69
C VAL A 280 -5.55 -5.93 -13.79
N GLU A 281 -4.79 -5.62 -12.77
CA GLU A 281 -3.39 -6.05 -12.65
C GLU A 281 -3.28 -7.53 -12.25
N TRP A 282 -3.59 -8.43 -13.19
CA TRP A 282 -3.55 -9.89 -12.94
C TRP A 282 -2.19 -10.39 -12.47
N THR A 283 -1.13 -9.71 -12.83
CA THR A 283 0.23 -9.98 -12.33
C THR A 283 0.32 -9.75 -10.84
N THR A 284 -0.31 -8.71 -10.32
CA THR A 284 -0.37 -8.42 -8.88
C THR A 284 -1.21 -9.47 -8.16
N ILE A 285 -2.35 -9.87 -8.71
CA ILE A 285 -3.19 -10.93 -8.13
C ILE A 285 -2.44 -12.27 -8.06
N GLY A 286 -1.78 -12.68 -9.17
CA GLY A 286 -0.94 -13.88 -9.19
C GLY A 286 0.25 -13.81 -8.23
N PHE A 287 0.83 -12.64 -8.05
CA PHE A 287 1.89 -12.41 -7.07
C PHE A 287 1.41 -12.67 -5.64
N PHE A 288 0.26 -12.10 -5.25
CA PHE A 288 -0.32 -12.33 -3.92
C PHE A 288 -0.65 -13.80 -3.69
N ALA A 289 -1.31 -14.44 -4.65
CA ALA A 289 -1.66 -15.85 -4.53
C ALA A 289 -0.41 -16.73 -4.31
N GLY A 290 0.65 -16.55 -5.12
CA GLY A 290 1.90 -17.26 -4.95
C GLY A 290 2.61 -16.96 -3.63
N LEU A 291 2.60 -15.70 -3.21
CA LEU A 291 3.22 -15.27 -1.95
C LEU A 291 2.53 -15.86 -0.73
N PHE A 292 1.20 -15.88 -0.70
CA PHE A 292 0.42 -16.50 0.38
C PHE A 292 0.80 -17.98 0.55
N VAL A 293 0.92 -18.72 -0.54
CA VAL A 293 1.34 -20.12 -0.50
C VAL A 293 2.76 -20.27 0.05
N VAL A 294 3.70 -19.42 -0.39
CA VAL A 294 5.09 -19.47 0.08
C VAL A 294 5.19 -19.17 1.57
N VAL A 295 4.45 -18.18 2.06
CA VAL A 295 4.39 -17.83 3.50
C VAL A 295 3.63 -18.89 4.29
N GLY A 296 2.55 -19.45 3.74
CA GLY A 296 1.82 -20.58 4.33
C GLY A 296 2.73 -21.77 4.60
N GLY A 297 3.62 -22.10 3.66
CA GLY A 297 4.64 -23.12 3.90
C GLY A 297 5.53 -22.84 5.10
N MET A 298 5.87 -21.58 5.37
CA MET A 298 6.65 -21.21 6.56
C MET A 298 5.87 -21.47 7.87
N ALA A 299 4.54 -21.30 7.84
CA ALA A 299 3.69 -21.58 8.99
C ALA A 299 3.64 -23.10 9.26
N GLU A 300 3.40 -23.93 8.24
CA GLU A 300 3.30 -25.38 8.37
C GLU A 300 4.61 -26.06 8.82
N THR A 301 5.75 -25.50 8.49
CA THR A 301 7.05 -26.07 8.85
C THR A 301 7.58 -25.58 10.20
N GLY A 302 6.84 -24.71 10.91
CA GLY A 302 7.24 -24.15 12.21
C GLY A 302 8.31 -23.05 12.15
N VAL A 303 8.68 -22.60 10.95
CA VAL A 303 9.63 -21.46 10.79
C VAL A 303 9.04 -20.18 11.38
N ILE A 304 7.74 -19.93 11.17
CA ILE A 304 7.05 -18.78 11.75
C ILE A 304 7.09 -18.80 13.27
N GLN A 305 6.84 -19.96 13.89
CA GLN A 305 6.89 -20.10 15.33
C GLN A 305 8.29 -19.78 15.87
N MET A 306 9.34 -20.25 15.22
CA MET A 306 10.72 -19.97 15.58
C MET A 306 11.04 -18.46 15.46
N MET A 307 10.52 -17.77 14.45
CA MET A 307 10.67 -16.33 14.29
C MET A 307 9.92 -15.55 15.40
N ALA A 308 8.71 -15.98 15.76
CA ALA A 308 7.92 -15.39 16.85
C ALA A 308 8.61 -15.58 18.22
N GLU A 309 9.11 -16.78 18.51
CA GLU A 309 9.88 -17.06 19.72
C GLU A 309 11.16 -16.22 19.78
N GLY A 310 11.86 -16.08 18.65
CA GLY A 310 13.04 -15.23 18.55
C GLY A 310 12.75 -13.75 18.79
N MET A 311 11.61 -13.25 18.32
CA MET A 311 11.16 -11.88 18.58
C MET A 311 10.84 -11.70 20.07
N MET A 312 10.11 -12.63 20.69
CA MET A 312 9.79 -12.59 22.12
C MET A 312 11.06 -12.69 22.98
N GLU A 313 12.01 -13.52 22.62
CA GLU A 313 13.30 -13.63 23.32
C GLU A 313 14.13 -12.33 23.19
N LEU A 314 14.13 -11.71 21.99
CA LEU A 314 14.83 -10.46 21.74
C LEU A 314 14.27 -9.28 22.54
N THR A 315 12.95 -9.23 22.66
CA THR A 315 12.23 -8.13 23.34
C THR A 315 11.99 -8.39 24.81
N GLY A 316 12.21 -9.62 25.29
CA GLY A 316 11.87 -10.03 26.67
C GLY A 316 10.38 -9.94 26.97
N GLY A 317 9.51 -9.84 25.94
CA GLY A 317 8.06 -9.62 26.07
C GLY A 317 7.68 -8.16 26.40
N ASP A 318 8.64 -7.23 26.38
CA ASP A 318 8.38 -5.79 26.60
C ASP A 318 7.66 -5.18 25.39
N LEU A 319 6.44 -4.66 25.61
CA LEU A 319 5.62 -4.07 24.57
C LEU A 319 6.28 -2.86 23.90
N LEU A 320 6.88 -1.98 24.70
CA LEU A 320 7.52 -0.76 24.17
C LEU A 320 8.66 -1.12 23.22
N LEU A 321 9.53 -2.04 23.64
CA LEU A 321 10.66 -2.48 22.84
C LEU A 321 10.17 -3.20 21.55
N THR A 322 9.14 -4.03 21.67
CA THR A 322 8.53 -4.74 20.53
C THR A 322 7.95 -3.76 19.52
N LEU A 323 7.20 -2.75 19.96
CA LEU A 323 6.64 -1.70 19.09
C LEU A 323 7.75 -0.94 18.35
N ILE A 324 8.79 -0.49 19.07
CA ILE A 324 9.89 0.24 18.46
C ILE A 324 10.58 -0.61 17.38
N ILE A 325 10.91 -1.86 17.71
CA ILE A 325 11.58 -2.76 16.76
C ILE A 325 10.70 -3.02 15.55
N LEU A 326 9.42 -3.33 15.73
CA LEU A 326 8.51 -3.62 14.62
C LEU A 326 8.32 -2.41 13.71
N VAL A 327 8.06 -1.22 14.25
CA VAL A 327 7.86 -0.02 13.43
C VAL A 327 9.11 0.29 12.60
N TRP A 328 10.28 0.33 13.23
CA TRP A 328 11.52 0.69 12.55
C TRP A 328 12.01 -0.40 11.61
N ALA A 329 11.97 -1.67 12.03
CA ALA A 329 12.36 -2.78 11.17
C ALA A 329 11.43 -2.87 9.95
N SER A 330 10.12 -2.76 10.15
CA SER A 330 9.15 -2.76 9.05
C SER A 330 9.39 -1.61 8.09
N ALA A 331 9.62 -0.39 8.58
CA ALA A 331 9.87 0.76 7.71
C ALA A 331 11.17 0.63 6.91
N ILE A 332 12.26 0.23 7.56
CA ILE A 332 13.56 0.08 6.89
C ILE A 332 13.52 -1.05 5.86
N ILE A 333 12.96 -2.20 6.22
CA ILE A 333 12.87 -3.35 5.31
C ILE A 333 11.92 -3.00 4.16
N SER A 334 10.75 -2.40 4.43
CA SER A 334 9.78 -1.99 3.41
C SER A 334 10.33 -0.93 2.46
N SER A 335 11.30 -0.13 2.88
CA SER A 335 11.92 0.84 1.97
C SER A 335 12.75 0.20 0.85
N ILE A 336 13.17 -1.05 1.02
CA ILE A 336 14.01 -1.79 0.08
C ILE A 336 13.24 -2.97 -0.54
N LEU A 337 12.40 -3.61 0.25
CA LEU A 337 11.52 -4.71 -0.14
C LEU A 337 10.10 -4.15 -0.18
N ASP A 338 9.36 -4.42 -1.26
CA ASP A 338 7.93 -4.06 -1.37
C ASP A 338 7.18 -4.39 -0.06
N ASN A 339 6.30 -3.50 0.40
CA ASN A 339 5.58 -3.62 1.67
C ASN A 339 4.73 -4.90 1.78
N ILE A 340 4.26 -5.44 0.66
CA ILE A 340 3.39 -6.62 0.59
C ILE A 340 4.09 -7.90 1.10
N PRO A 341 5.27 -8.34 0.54
CA PRO A 341 5.95 -9.53 1.03
C PRO A 341 6.37 -9.43 2.49
N LEU A 342 6.73 -8.23 2.93
CA LEU A 342 7.08 -7.99 4.32
C LEU A 342 5.89 -8.25 5.25
N VAL A 343 4.74 -7.63 4.97
CA VAL A 343 3.55 -7.79 5.81
C VAL A 343 3.00 -9.20 5.76
N ALA A 344 2.99 -9.85 4.58
CA ALA A 344 2.64 -11.27 4.47
C ALA A 344 3.45 -12.16 5.43
N THR A 345 4.74 -11.86 5.60
CA THR A 345 5.62 -12.60 6.51
C THR A 345 5.39 -12.24 7.99
N LEU A 346 5.11 -10.96 8.28
CA LEU A 346 4.93 -10.49 9.68
C LEU A 346 3.58 -10.89 10.28
N ILE A 347 2.52 -10.98 9.48
CA ILE A 347 1.17 -11.38 9.95
C ILE A 347 1.20 -12.69 10.74
N PRO A 348 1.67 -13.82 10.19
CA PRO A 348 1.64 -15.08 10.93
C PRO A 348 2.58 -15.08 12.15
N ILE A 349 3.66 -14.27 12.15
CA ILE A 349 4.54 -14.09 13.31
C ILE A 349 3.74 -13.45 14.46
N ILE A 350 3.03 -12.33 14.19
CA ILE A 350 2.22 -11.63 15.19
C ILE A 350 1.07 -12.52 15.67
N THR A 351 0.39 -13.24 14.77
CA THR A 351 -0.66 -14.20 15.13
C THR A 351 -0.13 -15.27 16.10
N THR A 352 1.05 -15.80 15.84
CA THR A 352 1.72 -16.80 16.70
C THR A 352 2.09 -16.21 18.07
N MET A 353 2.58 -14.95 18.10
CA MET A 353 2.83 -14.25 19.36
C MET A 353 1.54 -14.07 20.17
N GLY A 354 0.42 -13.75 19.53
CA GLY A 354 -0.89 -13.67 20.15
C GLY A 354 -1.36 -15.00 20.74
N ALA A 355 -1.18 -16.09 20.01
CA ALA A 355 -1.48 -17.44 20.49
C ALA A 355 -0.60 -17.83 21.70
N SER A 356 0.58 -17.23 21.85
CA SER A 356 1.48 -17.39 23.02
C SER A 356 1.15 -16.46 24.18
N GLY A 357 0.05 -15.68 24.11
CA GLY A 357 -0.46 -14.83 25.19
C GLY A 357 0.08 -13.38 25.19
N VAL A 358 0.74 -12.96 24.12
CA VAL A 358 1.17 -11.55 23.95
C VAL A 358 -0.04 -10.71 23.53
N ASP A 359 -0.20 -9.50 24.08
CA ASP A 359 -1.15 -8.53 23.53
C ASP A 359 -0.64 -8.01 22.19
N VAL A 360 -1.26 -8.49 21.13
CA VAL A 360 -0.86 -8.17 19.74
C VAL A 360 -1.64 -7.00 19.15
N ALA A 361 -2.66 -6.48 19.84
CA ALA A 361 -3.47 -5.39 19.29
C ALA A 361 -2.61 -4.17 18.87
N PRO A 362 -1.64 -3.70 19.67
CA PRO A 362 -0.75 -2.61 19.24
C PRO A 362 0.21 -2.98 18.10
N LEU A 363 0.56 -4.28 17.98
CA LEU A 363 1.54 -4.75 17.00
C LEU A 363 0.99 -4.71 15.56
N TRP A 364 -0.32 -4.89 15.38
CA TRP A 364 -0.97 -4.73 14.08
C TRP A 364 -0.79 -3.33 13.52
N TRP A 365 -0.95 -2.31 14.37
CA TRP A 365 -0.75 -0.92 13.97
C TRP A 365 0.73 -0.58 13.75
N ALA A 366 1.61 -1.26 14.49
CA ALA A 366 3.05 -1.09 14.28
C ALA A 366 3.50 -1.56 12.90
N ILE A 367 3.02 -2.73 12.43
CA ILE A 367 3.37 -3.22 11.09
C ILE A 367 2.61 -2.47 9.98
N SER A 368 1.37 -2.04 10.20
CA SER A 368 0.62 -1.21 9.26
C SER A 368 1.38 0.10 8.99
N LEU A 369 1.57 0.91 10.03
CA LEU A 369 2.28 2.19 9.92
C LEU A 369 3.72 2.00 9.45
N GLY A 370 4.45 1.01 9.99
CA GLY A 370 5.83 0.76 9.62
C GLY A 370 5.99 0.37 8.16
N ALA A 371 5.24 -0.63 7.68
CA ALA A 371 5.37 -1.14 6.33
C ALA A 371 4.87 -0.14 5.26
N CYS A 372 3.69 0.47 5.46
CA CYS A 372 3.13 1.40 4.47
C CYS A 372 3.97 2.69 4.37
N LEU A 373 4.39 3.27 5.52
CA LEU A 373 5.25 4.45 5.52
C LEU A 373 6.67 4.14 5.03
N GLY A 374 7.15 2.90 5.25
CA GLY A 374 8.41 2.41 4.70
C GLY A 374 8.46 2.48 3.19
N GLY A 375 7.34 2.22 2.51
CA GLY A 375 7.18 2.36 1.07
C GLY A 375 7.56 3.75 0.52
N CYS A 376 7.54 4.78 1.35
CA CYS A 376 8.01 6.12 0.98
C CYS A 376 9.52 6.21 0.75
N GLY A 377 10.33 5.25 1.25
CA GLY A 377 11.78 5.41 1.35
C GLY A 377 12.53 5.37 0.03
N THR A 378 12.16 4.46 -0.89
CA THR A 378 12.80 4.32 -2.21
C THR A 378 11.75 4.08 -3.31
N LEU A 379 12.17 4.15 -4.57
CA LEU A 379 11.27 3.87 -5.69
C LEU A 379 10.73 2.43 -5.70
N ILE A 380 11.47 1.47 -5.17
CA ILE A 380 11.06 0.07 -5.13
C ILE A 380 10.29 -0.29 -3.86
N GLY A 381 10.16 0.62 -2.90
CA GLY A 381 9.47 0.39 -1.63
C GLY A 381 7.96 0.21 -1.74
N ALA A 382 7.35 0.66 -2.84
CA ALA A 382 5.93 0.45 -3.14
C ALA A 382 5.68 0.42 -4.65
N SER A 383 4.71 -0.37 -5.08
CA SER A 383 4.34 -0.49 -6.51
C SER A 383 3.92 0.84 -7.13
N ALA A 384 3.22 1.69 -6.39
CA ALA A 384 2.80 3.02 -6.82
C ALA A 384 3.98 3.91 -7.23
N ASN A 385 5.12 3.80 -6.55
CA ASN A 385 6.32 4.58 -6.84
C ASN A 385 6.87 4.24 -8.22
N VAL A 386 6.93 2.94 -8.53
CA VAL A 386 7.41 2.42 -9.83
C VAL A 386 6.50 2.85 -10.96
N VAL A 387 5.18 2.80 -10.75
CA VAL A 387 4.19 3.25 -11.74
C VAL A 387 4.36 4.75 -12.03
N MET A 388 4.52 5.58 -10.99
CA MET A 388 4.75 7.01 -11.18
C MET A 388 6.06 7.29 -11.90
N ALA A 389 7.14 6.60 -11.55
CA ALA A 389 8.41 6.74 -12.25
C ALA A 389 8.27 6.41 -13.74
N SER A 390 7.53 5.37 -14.09
CA SER A 390 7.21 4.98 -15.46
C SER A 390 6.39 6.04 -16.19
N ILE A 391 5.40 6.66 -15.52
CA ILE A 391 4.60 7.75 -16.08
C ILE A 391 5.50 8.98 -16.31
N SER A 392 6.34 9.32 -15.36
CA SER A 392 7.30 10.41 -15.43
C SER A 392 8.24 10.26 -16.64
N GLU A 393 8.77 9.06 -16.85
CA GLU A 393 9.64 8.71 -17.97
C GLU A 393 8.92 8.85 -19.33
N ARG A 394 7.68 8.36 -19.44
CA ARG A 394 6.86 8.50 -20.66
C ARG A 394 6.58 9.94 -21.05
N HIS A 395 6.54 10.84 -20.08
CA HIS A 395 6.38 12.29 -20.30
C HIS A 395 7.71 13.03 -20.53
N GLY A 396 8.84 12.31 -20.63
CA GLY A 396 10.15 12.88 -20.91
C GLY A 396 10.91 13.41 -19.68
N TYR A 397 10.45 13.10 -18.49
CA TYR A 397 11.06 13.49 -17.21
C TYR A 397 11.41 12.26 -16.38
N PRO A 398 12.46 11.50 -16.71
CA PRO A 398 12.80 10.27 -16.02
C PRO A 398 13.18 10.58 -14.56
N LEU A 399 12.45 9.96 -13.62
CA LEU A 399 12.73 10.02 -12.18
C LEU A 399 13.70 8.90 -11.81
N SER A 400 14.93 9.23 -11.50
CA SER A 400 15.92 8.23 -11.13
C SER A 400 15.72 7.72 -9.70
N PHE A 401 16.13 6.45 -9.45
CA PHE A 401 16.12 5.85 -8.12
C PHE A 401 16.80 6.73 -7.06
N MET A 402 18.00 7.24 -7.37
CA MET A 402 18.76 8.05 -6.42
C MET A 402 18.16 9.44 -6.18
N GLU A 403 17.54 10.03 -7.20
CA GLU A 403 16.89 11.33 -7.08
C GLU A 403 15.66 11.25 -6.16
N TYR A 404 14.86 10.21 -6.32
CA TYR A 404 13.75 9.96 -5.42
C TYR A 404 14.22 9.64 -4.00
N THR A 405 15.17 8.72 -3.85
CA THR A 405 15.65 8.23 -2.54
C THR A 405 16.24 9.35 -1.69
N LYS A 406 16.92 10.33 -2.30
CA LYS A 406 17.44 11.51 -1.57
C LYS A 406 16.34 12.32 -0.87
N VAL A 407 15.12 12.28 -1.35
CA VAL A 407 13.97 12.97 -0.76
C VAL A 407 13.12 12.00 0.03
N GLY A 408 12.78 10.86 -0.54
CA GLY A 408 11.87 9.87 0.04
C GLY A 408 12.41 9.27 1.33
N PHE A 409 13.68 8.86 1.35
CA PHE A 409 14.26 8.19 2.52
C PHE A 409 14.32 9.07 3.78
N PRO A 410 14.78 10.34 3.73
CA PRO A 410 14.68 11.23 4.89
C PRO A 410 13.24 11.49 5.35
N ILE A 411 12.30 11.63 4.41
CA ILE A 411 10.88 11.82 4.75
C ILE A 411 10.32 10.55 5.41
N MET A 412 10.64 9.36 4.90
CA MET A 412 10.27 8.09 5.52
C MET A 412 10.75 8.00 6.98
N ILE A 413 11.99 8.40 7.27
CA ILE A 413 12.53 8.43 8.64
C ILE A 413 11.69 9.36 9.53
N VAL A 414 11.30 10.55 9.04
CA VAL A 414 10.45 11.47 9.80
C VAL A 414 9.07 10.87 10.03
N CYS A 415 8.46 10.29 9.00
CA CYS A 415 7.15 9.63 9.10
C CYS A 415 7.17 8.50 10.13
N THR A 416 8.20 7.63 10.05
CA THR A 416 8.38 6.50 10.98
C THR A 416 8.61 6.97 12.40
N ALA A 417 9.38 8.05 12.61
CA ALA A 417 9.58 8.62 13.94
C ALA A 417 8.28 9.16 14.54
N ILE A 418 7.46 9.86 13.77
CA ILE A 418 6.14 10.34 14.20
C ILE A 418 5.24 9.16 14.54
N ALA A 419 5.18 8.14 13.68
CA ALA A 419 4.39 6.93 13.91
C ALA A 419 4.83 6.19 15.18
N CYS A 420 6.13 6.03 15.40
CA CYS A 420 6.68 5.40 16.59
C CYS A 420 6.27 6.15 17.87
N VAL A 421 6.44 7.48 17.89
CA VAL A 421 6.02 8.30 19.04
C VAL A 421 4.51 8.22 19.26
N TYR A 422 3.72 8.28 18.18
CA TYR A 422 2.26 8.18 18.25
C TYR A 422 1.82 6.83 18.87
N LEU A 423 2.39 5.71 18.45
CA LEU A 423 2.06 4.39 18.98
C LEU A 423 2.48 4.25 20.46
N ILE A 424 3.66 4.74 20.82
CA ILE A 424 4.12 4.75 22.22
C ILE A 424 3.14 5.56 23.09
N VAL A 425 2.78 6.76 22.66
CA VAL A 425 1.84 7.59 23.42
C VAL A 425 0.49 6.89 23.56
N ARG A 426 -0.01 6.30 22.49
CA ARG A 426 -1.35 5.71 22.46
C ARG A 426 -1.47 4.40 23.24
N PHE A 427 -0.46 3.52 23.16
CA PHE A 427 -0.54 2.16 23.68
C PHE A 427 0.35 1.87 24.90
N VAL A 428 1.21 2.81 25.26
CA VAL A 428 2.10 2.63 26.41
C VAL A 428 1.88 3.72 27.48
N VAL A 429 1.60 4.98 27.05
CA VAL A 429 1.48 6.10 27.99
C VAL A 429 0.03 6.36 28.40
N LEU A 430 -0.93 6.21 27.48
CA LEU A 430 -2.35 6.51 27.75
C LEU A 430 -3.18 5.30 28.21
N VAL A 431 -2.60 4.12 28.25
CA VAL A 431 -3.17 2.90 28.82
C VAL A 431 -2.63 2.72 30.24
#